data_ccbe4ff5101c4a029f8f383ddaf93816
#
_entry.id   ccbe4ff5101c4a029f8f383ddaf93816
#
_cell.length_a   1.000
_cell.length_b   1.000
_cell.length_c   1.000
_cell.angle_alpha   90.00
_cell.angle_beta   90.00
_cell.angle_gamma   90.00
#
_symmetry.space_group_name_H-M   'P 1'
#
loop_
_entity.id
_entity.type
_entity.pdbx_description
1 polymer ?
#
loop_
_entity_poly.entity_id
_entity_poly.type
_entity_poly.pdbx_seq_one_letter_code
_entity_poly.pdbx_strand_id
1 'polypeptide(L)'
;MAIEHSSIVDGERHDVKGLDGASAGQVYTASAPGAASWTAIPSPYNAEVIVKTAADLPAANLGVRTLAADTIYRLDGHIDLGSDTLVLSSNTYIKGVDAAKTSLTSTTTTNFITAASSFTLSGFGITCSTGTLFDCTGGAFESAYLKEMTINSASSLGSVHDWYSFFWDKGAAVSFTDKITFSGACNILIMDLVEFITGYTVAVDLDSATFNTCSFFRCGFGYASATNHMVFAVSGGNINAGKTGRLTFCSFASITTPISGYTLADVQWESLDNLGLPSSSKAAQTYLHIQTDTTGLVSTVPAVINGSTNFVTAIADQFTITTGGRCTYNGLTSSTFSISVAIAGTSGAGTNVDFNHWLYINGTDKVVASKTRREYNSSAVGSPAPCMAVVQLEPNDYVELWVENDGGTQDWESHIVNIKITEVL
;
A
#
# COMPACT_ATOMS: atom_id res chain seq x y z
N MET A 1 -12.61 47.91 26.95
CA MET A 1 -13.86 47.13 26.80
C MET A 1 -13.80 46.51 25.42
N ALA A 2 -13.62 45.23 25.32
CA ALA A 2 -13.65 44.53 24.02
C ALA A 2 -15.12 44.31 23.67
N ILE A 3 -15.59 44.90 22.57
CA ILE A 3 -16.92 44.64 22.04
C ILE A 3 -16.87 43.35 21.26
N GLU A 4 -17.64 42.34 21.67
CA GLU A 4 -17.73 41.10 20.91
C GLU A 4 -18.37 41.34 19.57
N HIS A 5 -17.82 40.78 18.51
CA HIS A 5 -18.27 40.92 17.12
C HIS A 5 -19.72 40.49 16.87
N SER A 6 -20.29 39.67 17.76
CA SER A 6 -21.69 39.22 17.72
C SER A 6 -22.71 40.28 18.08
N SER A 7 -22.30 41.43 18.69
CA SER A 7 -23.18 42.51 19.11
C SER A 7 -23.21 43.73 18.18
N ILE A 8 -22.52 43.68 17.05
CA ILE A 8 -22.49 44.77 16.08
C ILE A 8 -23.62 44.56 15.08
N VAL A 9 -24.57 45.49 15.03
CA VAL A 9 -25.70 45.48 14.10
C VAL A 9 -25.20 45.68 12.66
N ASP A 10 -25.82 45.00 11.71
CA ASP A 10 -25.48 45.13 10.25
C ASP A 10 -25.64 46.62 9.84
N GLY A 11 -24.55 47.26 9.52
CA GLY A 11 -24.47 48.72 9.25
C GLY A 11 -23.44 49.43 10.14
N GLU A 12 -23.04 48.82 11.25
CA GLU A 12 -21.95 49.31 12.12
C GLU A 12 -20.69 48.47 12.01
N ARG A 13 -20.65 47.57 11.02
CA ARG A 13 -19.41 46.83 10.72
C ARG A 13 -18.35 47.82 10.31
N HIS A 14 -17.37 47.96 11.16
CA HIS A 14 -16.18 48.72 10.81
C HIS A 14 -15.51 48.00 9.63
N ASP A 15 -15.47 48.67 8.50
CA ASP A 15 -14.48 48.32 7.49
C ASP A 15 -13.11 48.27 8.17
N VAL A 16 -12.43 47.17 8.08
CA VAL A 16 -11.06 47.08 8.59
C VAL A 16 -10.26 48.17 7.90
N LYS A 17 -9.88 49.22 8.64
CA LYS A 17 -9.12 50.35 8.09
C LYS A 17 -7.94 49.82 7.30
N GLY A 18 -7.87 50.16 6.02
CA GLY A 18 -6.81 49.74 5.14
C GLY A 18 -7.16 48.57 4.17
N LEU A 19 -8.42 48.09 4.15
CA LEU A 19 -8.86 47.09 3.16
C LEU A 19 -8.68 47.57 1.73
N ASP A 20 -8.84 48.88 1.48
CA ASP A 20 -8.70 49.50 0.15
C ASP A 20 -7.28 49.43 -0.43
N GLY A 21 -6.28 49.10 0.40
CA GLY A 21 -4.88 48.93 0.01
C GLY A 21 -4.44 47.49 -0.18
N ALA A 22 -5.35 46.52 0.02
CA ALA A 22 -4.99 45.12 -0.10
C ALA A 22 -4.82 44.69 -1.57
N SER A 23 -3.71 44.04 -1.86
CA SER A 23 -3.52 43.29 -3.08
C SER A 23 -3.73 41.80 -2.83
N ALA A 24 -4.12 41.04 -3.85
CA ALA A 24 -4.23 39.60 -3.72
C ALA A 24 -2.92 39.00 -3.22
N GLY A 25 -3.00 38.09 -2.23
CA GLY A 25 -1.82 37.46 -1.62
C GLY A 25 -1.23 38.23 -0.44
N GLN A 26 -1.89 39.23 0.11
CA GLN A 26 -1.47 39.91 1.32
C GLN A 26 -2.27 39.52 2.54
N VAL A 27 -1.65 39.53 3.70
CA VAL A 27 -2.30 39.38 5.02
C VAL A 27 -2.13 40.67 5.82
N TYR A 28 -3.13 41.00 6.63
CA TYR A 28 -3.08 42.14 7.53
C TYR A 28 -2.36 41.74 8.81
N THR A 29 -1.18 42.25 9.03
CA THR A 29 -0.37 41.93 10.21
C THR A 29 -0.24 43.12 11.13
N ALA A 30 -0.51 42.91 12.43
CA ALA A 30 -0.25 43.91 13.44
C ALA A 30 1.22 43.86 13.88
N SER A 31 1.95 44.92 13.68
CA SER A 31 3.38 45.03 14.06
C SER A 31 3.59 45.61 15.46
N ALA A 32 2.57 46.34 15.99
CA ALA A 32 2.49 46.87 17.34
C ALA A 32 1.04 47.29 17.63
N PRO A 33 0.67 47.56 18.91
CA PRO A 33 -0.65 48.15 19.22
C PRO A 33 -0.89 49.44 18.43
N GLY A 34 -1.89 49.43 17.56
CA GLY A 34 -2.26 50.55 16.70
C GLY A 34 -1.49 50.70 15.39
N ALA A 35 -0.51 49.83 15.12
CA ALA A 35 0.17 49.76 13.84
C ALA A 35 -0.08 48.42 13.17
N ALA A 36 -0.69 48.44 12.00
CA ALA A 36 -0.88 47.26 11.19
C ALA A 36 -0.68 47.60 9.72
N SER A 37 -0.14 46.66 8.96
CA SER A 37 0.14 46.82 7.55
C SER A 37 -0.21 45.59 6.75
N TRP A 38 -0.48 45.76 5.47
CA TRP A 38 -0.60 44.66 4.54
C TRP A 38 0.79 44.13 4.23
N THR A 39 1.03 42.89 4.56
CA THR A 39 2.28 42.19 4.26
C THR A 39 2.01 41.11 3.26
N ALA A 40 2.84 41.00 2.22
CA ALA A 40 2.76 39.86 1.31
C ALA A 40 2.92 38.57 2.11
N ILE A 41 2.06 37.59 1.85
CA ILE A 41 2.29 36.24 2.35
C ILE A 41 3.63 35.79 1.77
N PRO A 42 4.62 35.44 2.60
CA PRO A 42 5.88 34.98 2.09
C PRO A 42 5.65 33.80 1.15
N SER A 43 5.98 33.95 -0.12
CA SER A 43 6.03 32.82 -1.04
C SER A 43 7.19 31.94 -0.61
N PRO A 44 7.05 30.62 -0.58
CA PRO A 44 8.18 29.73 -0.40
C PRO A 44 9.18 29.83 -1.57
N TYR A 45 8.79 30.55 -2.63
CA TYR A 45 9.61 30.77 -3.81
C TYR A 45 10.07 32.22 -3.89
N ASN A 46 11.35 32.40 -4.25
CA ASN A 46 12.00 33.71 -4.35
C ASN A 46 11.65 34.42 -5.67
N ALA A 47 11.32 33.65 -6.72
CA ALA A 47 11.06 34.17 -8.06
C ALA A 47 10.04 33.34 -8.83
N GLU A 48 9.35 33.98 -9.79
CA GLU A 48 8.57 33.33 -10.85
C GLU A 48 9.09 33.78 -12.20
N VAL A 49 9.38 32.82 -13.09
CA VAL A 49 9.84 33.02 -14.46
C VAL A 49 8.80 32.51 -15.42
N ILE A 50 8.30 33.32 -16.33
CA ILE A 50 7.43 32.89 -17.41
C ILE A 50 8.30 32.38 -18.54
N VAL A 51 8.12 31.13 -18.92
CA VAL A 51 8.91 30.43 -19.93
C VAL A 51 8.06 30.26 -21.18
N LYS A 52 8.38 31.01 -22.23
CA LYS A 52 7.73 30.91 -23.55
C LYS A 52 8.62 30.22 -24.56
N THR A 53 9.92 30.24 -24.34
CA THR A 53 10.92 29.60 -25.17
C THR A 53 12.06 29.08 -24.30
N ALA A 54 12.94 28.24 -24.84
CA ALA A 54 14.12 27.79 -24.15
C ALA A 54 15.06 28.92 -23.70
N ALA A 55 15.02 30.10 -24.36
CA ALA A 55 15.84 31.26 -24.01
C ALA A 55 15.41 31.94 -22.69
N ASP A 56 14.17 31.69 -22.22
CA ASP A 56 13.69 32.24 -20.96
C ASP A 56 14.18 31.42 -19.74
N LEU A 57 14.73 30.23 -19.98
CA LEU A 57 15.39 29.39 -18.98
C LEU A 57 16.87 29.85 -18.84
N PRO A 58 17.54 29.48 -17.72
CA PRO A 58 18.97 29.71 -17.58
C PRO A 58 19.75 29.20 -18.80
N ALA A 59 20.78 29.97 -19.19
CA ALA A 59 21.59 29.60 -20.34
C ALA A 59 22.22 28.22 -20.15
N ALA A 60 22.21 27.41 -21.21
CA ALA A 60 22.83 26.10 -21.18
C ALA A 60 24.35 26.22 -21.10
N ASN A 61 24.96 25.46 -20.22
CA ASN A 61 26.39 25.22 -20.18
C ASN A 61 26.67 23.79 -20.64
N LEU A 62 27.33 23.63 -21.78
CA LEU A 62 27.57 22.32 -22.39
C LEU A 62 26.31 21.46 -22.53
N GLY A 63 25.18 22.07 -22.90
CA GLY A 63 23.88 21.35 -23.05
C GLY A 63 23.14 21.11 -21.73
N VAL A 64 23.59 21.66 -20.62
CA VAL A 64 22.92 21.50 -19.31
C VAL A 64 22.38 22.84 -18.83
N ARG A 65 21.10 22.91 -18.53
CA ARG A 65 20.44 24.08 -17.93
C ARG A 65 20.17 23.82 -16.45
N THR A 66 20.87 24.50 -15.58
CA THR A 66 20.68 24.43 -14.13
C THR A 66 19.61 25.45 -13.73
N LEU A 67 18.47 24.99 -13.30
CA LEU A 67 17.38 25.84 -12.83
C LEU A 67 17.70 26.40 -11.44
N ALA A 68 17.30 27.63 -11.19
CA ALA A 68 17.55 28.27 -9.91
C ALA A 68 16.73 27.65 -8.78
N ALA A 69 17.33 27.59 -7.59
CA ALA A 69 16.63 27.17 -6.38
C ALA A 69 15.48 28.12 -6.02
N ASP A 70 14.49 27.61 -5.30
CA ASP A 70 13.35 28.37 -4.78
C ASP A 70 12.65 29.21 -5.88
N THR A 71 12.57 28.68 -7.10
CA THR A 71 12.05 29.40 -8.27
C THR A 71 10.92 28.62 -8.94
N ILE A 72 9.84 29.34 -9.29
CA ILE A 72 8.75 28.83 -10.14
C ILE A 72 9.07 29.12 -11.60
N TYR A 73 9.11 28.11 -12.43
CA TYR A 73 9.16 28.22 -13.88
C TYR A 73 7.77 27.91 -14.46
N ARG A 74 7.04 28.93 -14.85
CA ARG A 74 5.71 28.77 -15.44
C ARG A 74 5.80 28.68 -16.96
N LEU A 75 5.51 27.50 -17.48
CA LEU A 75 5.49 27.25 -18.92
C LEU A 75 4.27 27.92 -19.56
N ASP A 76 4.49 28.64 -20.66
CA ASP A 76 3.49 29.32 -21.47
C ASP A 76 3.61 28.82 -22.92
N GLY A 77 3.21 27.57 -23.17
CA GLY A 77 3.25 26.89 -24.45
C GLY A 77 4.15 25.66 -24.50
N HIS A 78 4.50 25.26 -25.71
CA HIS A 78 5.37 24.11 -25.96
C HIS A 78 6.82 24.58 -26.07
N ILE A 79 7.67 24.13 -25.16
CA ILE A 79 9.06 24.55 -25.04
C ILE A 79 9.96 23.44 -25.56
N ASP A 80 10.64 23.67 -26.67
CA ASP A 80 11.64 22.76 -27.22
C ASP A 80 13.04 23.14 -26.71
N LEU A 81 13.68 22.24 -26.00
CA LEU A 81 15.01 22.40 -25.45
C LEU A 81 16.12 21.88 -26.38
N GLY A 82 15.75 21.33 -27.56
CA GLY A 82 16.71 20.64 -28.42
C GLY A 82 17.34 19.46 -27.68
N SER A 83 18.67 19.40 -27.63
CA SER A 83 19.41 18.37 -26.89
C SER A 83 19.73 18.74 -25.45
N ASP A 84 19.28 19.89 -24.97
CA ASP A 84 19.58 20.34 -23.60
C ASP A 84 18.87 19.48 -22.56
N THR A 85 19.52 19.37 -21.40
CA THR A 85 19.04 18.67 -20.20
C THR A 85 18.76 19.67 -19.08
N LEU A 86 17.98 19.27 -18.08
CA LEU A 86 17.63 20.09 -16.93
C LEU A 86 18.22 19.50 -15.64
N VAL A 87 18.90 20.34 -14.88
CA VAL A 87 19.27 20.08 -13.49
C VAL A 87 18.36 20.92 -12.60
N LEU A 88 17.56 20.26 -11.78
CA LEU A 88 16.65 20.88 -10.83
C LEU A 88 17.38 21.16 -9.52
N SER A 89 17.48 22.43 -9.15
CA SER A 89 18.00 22.83 -7.84
C SER A 89 16.91 22.71 -6.76
N SER A 90 17.28 22.95 -5.51
CA SER A 90 16.38 22.83 -4.36
C SER A 90 15.11 23.66 -4.54
N ASN A 91 13.95 23.06 -4.24
CA ASN A 91 12.63 23.68 -4.35
C ASN A 91 12.30 24.26 -5.73
N THR A 92 12.87 23.73 -6.80
CA THR A 92 12.46 24.11 -8.15
C THR A 92 11.04 23.65 -8.42
N TYR A 93 10.19 24.55 -8.90
CA TYR A 93 8.83 24.22 -9.32
C TYR A 93 8.63 24.56 -10.80
N ILE A 94 8.42 23.55 -11.64
CA ILE A 94 8.01 23.74 -13.04
C ILE A 94 6.50 23.47 -13.10
N LYS A 95 5.75 24.45 -13.58
CA LYS A 95 4.31 24.28 -13.76
C LYS A 95 3.82 24.72 -15.13
N GLY A 96 2.90 23.97 -15.70
CA GLY A 96 2.11 24.32 -16.87
C GLY A 96 0.65 24.61 -16.53
N VAL A 97 -0.18 24.71 -17.55
CA VAL A 97 -1.63 24.88 -17.41
C VAL A 97 -2.34 23.51 -17.50
N ASP A 98 -2.00 22.75 -18.52
CA ASP A 98 -2.35 21.35 -18.72
C ASP A 98 -1.42 20.72 -19.79
N ALA A 99 -1.34 19.39 -19.83
CA ALA A 99 -0.40 18.66 -20.69
C ALA A 99 -0.69 18.82 -22.20
N ALA A 100 -1.89 19.21 -22.59
CA ALA A 100 -2.25 19.44 -23.98
C ALA A 100 -1.81 20.84 -24.48
N LYS A 101 -1.67 21.78 -23.57
CA LYS A 101 -1.35 23.19 -23.89
C LYS A 101 0.10 23.55 -23.59
N THR A 102 0.71 22.85 -22.66
CA THR A 102 2.08 23.13 -22.21
C THR A 102 2.91 21.87 -22.18
N SER A 103 4.12 21.94 -22.72
CA SER A 103 5.04 20.80 -22.70
C SER A 103 6.50 21.21 -22.70
N LEU A 104 7.35 20.30 -22.22
CA LEU A 104 8.80 20.31 -22.42
C LEU A 104 9.18 19.16 -23.36
N THR A 105 9.98 19.47 -24.38
CA THR A 105 10.50 18.48 -25.30
C THR A 105 12.01 18.52 -25.31
N SER A 106 12.65 17.35 -25.27
CA SER A 106 14.10 17.22 -25.48
C SER A 106 14.40 16.03 -26.38
N THR A 107 15.42 16.19 -27.22
CA THR A 107 16.00 15.15 -28.07
C THR A 107 17.31 14.59 -27.49
N THR A 108 17.59 14.86 -26.21
CA THR A 108 18.78 14.31 -25.54
C THR A 108 18.78 12.79 -25.61
N THR A 109 19.97 12.21 -25.67
CA THR A 109 20.21 10.77 -25.58
C THR A 109 20.70 10.34 -24.19
N THR A 110 20.79 11.28 -23.26
CA THR A 110 21.19 11.08 -21.86
C THR A 110 19.99 11.32 -20.92
N ASN A 111 20.27 11.64 -19.66
CA ASN A 111 19.24 11.95 -18.68
C ASN A 111 18.64 13.33 -18.94
N PHE A 112 17.33 13.42 -19.11
CA PHE A 112 16.67 14.69 -19.40
C PHE A 112 16.51 15.55 -18.14
N ILE A 113 16.03 14.98 -17.04
CA ILE A 113 15.85 15.66 -15.76
C ILE A 113 16.72 15.00 -14.70
N THR A 114 17.62 15.76 -14.13
CA THR A 114 18.47 15.34 -13.01
C THR A 114 18.14 16.18 -11.79
N ALA A 115 18.01 15.56 -10.63
CA ALA A 115 17.75 16.24 -9.36
C ALA A 115 18.45 15.56 -8.19
N ALA A 116 19.00 16.37 -7.28
CA ALA A 116 19.54 15.91 -6.00
C ALA A 116 18.84 16.56 -4.79
N SER A 117 17.83 17.36 -5.05
CA SER A 117 17.09 18.12 -4.03
C SER A 117 15.62 18.18 -4.39
N SER A 118 14.76 18.52 -3.42
CA SER A 118 13.31 18.59 -3.57
C SER A 118 12.86 19.42 -4.77
N PHE A 119 11.87 18.90 -5.52
CA PHE A 119 11.30 19.59 -6.66
C PHE A 119 9.81 19.26 -6.86
N THR A 120 9.15 20.11 -7.65
CA THR A 120 7.76 19.90 -8.07
C THR A 120 7.62 20.09 -9.58
N LEU A 121 6.93 19.15 -10.23
CA LEU A 121 6.50 19.25 -11.64
C LEU A 121 4.98 19.15 -11.70
N SER A 122 4.32 20.06 -12.42
CA SER A 122 2.85 20.05 -12.42
C SER A 122 2.23 20.60 -13.71
N GLY A 123 1.21 19.91 -14.22
CA GLY A 123 0.29 20.43 -15.24
C GLY A 123 0.88 20.60 -16.64
N PHE A 124 1.84 19.76 -17.05
CA PHE A 124 2.42 19.83 -18.41
C PHE A 124 2.79 18.45 -18.95
N GLY A 125 3.01 18.40 -20.27
CA GLY A 125 3.49 17.21 -20.97
C GLY A 125 5.01 17.17 -21.07
N ILE A 126 5.59 15.98 -21.07
CA ILE A 126 7.04 15.76 -21.29
C ILE A 126 7.23 14.82 -22.47
N THR A 127 8.20 15.13 -23.34
CA THR A 127 8.66 14.25 -24.41
C THR A 127 10.19 14.18 -24.40
N CYS A 128 10.70 12.95 -24.22
CA CYS A 128 12.12 12.65 -24.29
C CYS A 128 12.30 11.28 -24.95
N SER A 129 11.98 11.19 -26.25
CA SER A 129 11.85 9.90 -26.95
C SER A 129 13.14 9.08 -27.10
N THR A 130 14.30 9.73 -26.95
CA THR A 130 15.62 9.12 -27.19
C THR A 130 16.46 8.94 -25.91
N GLY A 131 16.07 9.61 -24.82
CA GLY A 131 16.81 9.61 -23.56
C GLY A 131 16.04 9.03 -22.37
N THR A 132 16.71 9.05 -21.26
CA THR A 132 16.14 8.69 -19.95
C THR A 132 15.47 9.93 -19.34
N LEU A 133 14.24 9.79 -18.84
CA LEU A 133 13.49 10.93 -18.32
C LEU A 133 14.05 11.42 -16.99
N PHE A 134 14.18 10.56 -15.99
CA PHE A 134 14.63 10.93 -14.65
C PHE A 134 15.94 10.25 -14.27
N ASP A 135 16.83 11.02 -13.65
CA ASP A 135 18.00 10.55 -12.91
C ASP A 135 18.08 11.34 -11.62
N CYS A 136 17.35 10.84 -10.62
CA CYS A 136 17.13 11.55 -9.37
C CYS A 136 17.80 10.79 -8.22
N THR A 137 18.80 11.39 -7.60
CA THR A 137 19.45 10.88 -6.39
C THR A 137 19.24 11.89 -5.27
N GLY A 138 18.34 11.57 -4.35
CA GLY A 138 17.94 12.48 -3.27
C GLY A 138 18.70 12.24 -1.97
N GLY A 139 18.07 12.60 -0.86
CA GLY A 139 18.57 12.42 0.50
C GLY A 139 17.42 12.26 1.49
N ALA A 140 17.78 12.08 2.76
CA ALA A 140 16.86 11.73 3.84
C ALA A 140 15.70 12.73 4.06
N PHE A 141 15.71 13.89 3.43
CA PHE A 141 14.67 14.92 3.60
C PHE A 141 14.13 15.45 2.26
N GLU A 142 14.56 14.89 1.13
CA GLU A 142 14.19 15.40 -0.18
C GLU A 142 12.87 14.81 -0.67
N SER A 143 12.04 15.63 -1.32
CA SER A 143 10.73 15.28 -1.82
C SER A 143 10.57 15.61 -3.30
N ALA A 144 10.07 14.65 -4.08
CA ALA A 144 9.69 14.86 -5.47
C ALA A 144 8.17 14.80 -5.60
N TYR A 145 7.59 15.80 -6.27
CA TYR A 145 6.17 15.90 -6.49
C TYR A 145 5.86 16.04 -7.98
N LEU A 146 5.17 15.06 -8.55
CA LEU A 146 4.66 15.08 -9.92
C LEU A 146 3.13 15.14 -9.85
N LYS A 147 2.53 16.20 -10.41
CA LYS A 147 1.09 16.38 -10.36
C LYS A 147 0.52 16.72 -11.74
N GLU A 148 -0.50 15.99 -12.15
CA GLU A 148 -1.17 16.24 -13.44
C GLU A 148 -0.19 16.24 -14.62
N MET A 149 0.78 15.31 -14.58
CA MET A 149 1.85 15.21 -15.55
C MET A 149 1.55 14.16 -16.60
N THR A 150 1.83 14.46 -17.87
CA THR A 150 1.78 13.46 -18.95
C THR A 150 3.17 13.27 -19.55
N ILE A 151 3.69 12.06 -19.47
CA ILE A 151 4.91 11.66 -20.17
C ILE A 151 4.45 11.11 -21.53
N ASN A 152 4.52 11.93 -22.56
CA ASN A 152 4.04 11.57 -23.90
C ASN A 152 4.90 10.49 -24.55
N SER A 153 6.22 10.61 -24.40
CA SER A 153 7.18 9.62 -24.88
C SER A 153 8.49 9.72 -24.10
N ALA A 154 9.06 8.57 -23.76
CA ALA A 154 10.40 8.43 -23.20
C ALA A 154 11.02 7.11 -23.67
N SER A 155 12.36 7.05 -23.85
CA SER A 155 13.04 5.77 -24.01
C SER A 155 13.04 5.00 -22.69
N SER A 156 13.39 5.68 -21.58
CA SER A 156 13.30 5.13 -20.23
C SER A 156 12.65 6.15 -19.30
N LEU A 157 11.85 5.70 -18.34
CA LEU A 157 11.36 6.57 -17.26
C LEU A 157 12.48 6.91 -16.25
N GLY A 158 13.51 6.06 -16.14
CA GLY A 158 14.71 6.34 -15.38
C GLY A 158 14.73 5.84 -13.95
N SER A 159 15.45 6.57 -13.08
CA SER A 159 15.71 6.13 -11.71
C SER A 159 15.47 7.21 -10.67
N VAL A 160 15.04 6.75 -9.48
CA VAL A 160 14.84 7.53 -8.27
C VAL A 160 15.54 6.78 -7.13
N HIS A 161 16.57 7.37 -6.55
CA HIS A 161 17.42 6.74 -5.55
C HIS A 161 17.46 7.56 -4.26
N ASP A 162 17.29 6.92 -3.09
CA ASP A 162 17.39 7.53 -1.76
C ASP A 162 16.50 8.76 -1.53
N TRP A 163 15.27 8.76 -1.97
CA TRP A 163 14.33 9.86 -1.76
C TRP A 163 13.48 9.68 -0.50
N TYR A 164 13.34 10.75 0.30
CA TYR A 164 12.44 10.73 1.45
C TYR A 164 10.99 10.50 1.02
N SER A 165 10.50 11.25 0.01
CA SER A 165 9.17 11.02 -0.53
C SER A 165 9.10 11.27 -2.03
N PHE A 166 8.39 10.40 -2.73
CA PHE A 166 8.05 10.53 -4.13
C PHE A 166 6.54 10.41 -4.29
N PHE A 167 5.93 11.46 -4.85
CA PHE A 167 4.50 11.50 -5.12
C PHE A 167 4.26 11.69 -6.60
N TRP A 168 3.39 10.86 -7.18
CA TRP A 168 2.86 11.08 -8.51
C TRP A 168 1.34 11.04 -8.43
N ASP A 169 0.69 12.21 -8.57
CA ASP A 169 -0.75 12.39 -8.48
C ASP A 169 -1.30 12.81 -9.86
N LYS A 170 -2.27 12.05 -10.36
CA LYS A 170 -2.99 12.30 -11.61
C LYS A 170 -2.03 12.47 -12.80
N GLY A 171 -1.72 11.40 -13.48
CA GLY A 171 -0.80 11.47 -14.59
C GLY A 171 -0.87 10.29 -15.52
N ALA A 172 -0.09 10.35 -16.59
CA ALA A 172 0.05 9.24 -17.50
C ALA A 172 1.47 9.15 -18.04
N ALA A 173 1.98 7.92 -18.18
CA ALA A 173 3.12 7.58 -19.02
C ALA A 173 2.59 6.89 -20.27
N VAL A 174 2.54 7.63 -21.39
CA VAL A 174 1.82 7.18 -22.58
C VAL A 174 2.61 6.18 -23.39
N SER A 175 3.89 6.48 -23.65
CA SER A 175 4.78 5.59 -24.43
C SER A 175 6.19 5.62 -23.86
N PHE A 176 6.67 4.45 -23.45
CA PHE A 176 8.05 4.27 -22.98
C PHE A 176 8.46 2.80 -23.14
N THR A 177 9.75 2.52 -23.19
CA THR A 177 10.24 1.15 -23.38
C THR A 177 10.88 0.59 -22.11
N ASP A 178 11.41 1.43 -21.24
CA ASP A 178 12.02 1.01 -19.99
C ASP A 178 11.40 1.74 -18.78
N LYS A 179 11.39 1.05 -17.68
CA LYS A 179 10.70 1.31 -16.42
C LYS A 179 11.17 2.56 -15.67
N ILE A 180 10.41 2.95 -14.64
CA ILE A 180 10.93 3.75 -13.54
C ILE A 180 11.44 2.81 -12.43
N THR A 181 12.67 3.02 -12.00
CA THR A 181 13.35 2.22 -10.97
C THR A 181 13.48 3.01 -9.69
N PHE A 182 12.97 2.48 -8.59
CA PHE A 182 13.22 2.99 -7.25
C PHE A 182 14.29 2.14 -6.59
N SER A 183 15.22 2.79 -5.87
CA SER A 183 16.31 2.09 -5.19
C SER A 183 16.76 2.82 -3.94
N GLY A 184 17.43 2.07 -3.04
CA GLY A 184 17.89 2.60 -1.76
C GLY A 184 16.77 2.81 -0.74
N ALA A 185 16.97 3.71 0.20
CA ALA A 185 16.03 4.00 1.29
C ALA A 185 15.02 5.06 0.85
N CYS A 186 13.92 4.64 0.23
CA CYS A 186 12.79 5.50 -0.12
C CYS A 186 11.75 5.43 1.01
N ASN A 187 11.57 6.50 1.78
CA ASN A 187 10.65 6.45 2.93
C ASN A 187 9.18 6.36 2.50
N ILE A 188 8.76 7.18 1.53
CA ILE A 188 7.38 7.26 1.05
C ILE A 188 7.34 7.22 -0.46
N LEU A 189 6.57 6.29 -1.03
CA LEU A 189 6.18 6.28 -2.43
C LEU A 189 4.65 6.25 -2.52
N ILE A 190 4.07 7.23 -3.18
CA ILE A 190 2.62 7.27 -3.45
C ILE A 190 2.39 7.58 -4.93
N MET A 191 1.64 6.72 -5.59
CA MET A 191 1.10 6.95 -6.92
C MET A 191 -0.43 6.88 -6.85
N ASP A 192 -1.11 7.96 -7.24
CA ASP A 192 -2.57 8.02 -7.29
C ASP A 192 -3.05 8.48 -8.67
N LEU A 193 -3.98 7.74 -9.26
CA LEU A 193 -4.53 8.03 -10.60
C LEU A 193 -3.45 8.16 -11.68
N VAL A 194 -2.44 7.28 -11.65
CA VAL A 194 -1.38 7.24 -12.66
C VAL A 194 -1.64 6.10 -13.64
N GLU A 195 -1.58 6.41 -14.93
CA GLU A 195 -1.75 5.43 -15.99
C GLU A 195 -0.45 5.17 -16.75
N PHE A 196 -0.07 3.91 -16.89
CA PHE A 196 1.02 3.42 -17.71
C PHE A 196 0.42 2.75 -18.94
N ILE A 197 0.63 3.30 -20.14
CA ILE A 197 -0.22 2.97 -21.28
C ILE A 197 0.44 1.97 -22.26
N THR A 198 1.56 2.30 -22.89
CA THR A 198 2.12 1.44 -23.95
C THR A 198 3.64 1.31 -23.95
N GLY A 199 4.13 0.28 -24.59
CA GLY A 199 5.54 0.12 -25.01
C GLY A 199 6.46 -0.57 -24.02
N TYR A 200 6.05 -0.80 -22.79
CA TYR A 200 6.87 -1.31 -21.71
C TYR A 200 6.61 -2.80 -21.42
N THR A 201 7.60 -3.44 -20.80
CA THR A 201 7.46 -4.77 -20.20
C THR A 201 7.27 -4.66 -18.68
N VAL A 202 8.04 -3.81 -18.05
CA VAL A 202 7.92 -3.45 -16.64
C VAL A 202 7.70 -1.94 -16.55
N ALA A 203 6.68 -1.50 -15.83
CA ALA A 203 6.42 -0.07 -15.63
C ALA A 203 7.18 0.47 -14.42
N VAL A 204 7.14 -0.26 -13.31
CA VAL A 204 7.71 0.15 -12.03
C VAL A 204 8.56 -0.98 -11.46
N ASP A 205 9.77 -0.66 -11.08
CA ASP A 205 10.71 -1.57 -10.44
C ASP A 205 11.04 -1.09 -9.03
N LEU A 206 10.70 -1.92 -8.05
CA LEU A 206 10.93 -1.67 -6.62
C LEU A 206 11.96 -2.64 -6.02
N ASP A 207 12.57 -3.53 -6.82
CA ASP A 207 13.39 -4.65 -6.34
C ASP A 207 14.52 -4.22 -5.40
N SER A 208 15.10 -3.05 -5.64
CA SER A 208 16.24 -2.53 -4.88
C SER A 208 15.87 -1.42 -3.88
N ALA A 209 14.58 -1.17 -3.63
CA ALA A 209 14.13 -0.11 -2.74
C ALA A 209 13.51 -0.67 -1.46
N THR A 210 13.55 0.16 -0.40
CA THR A 210 12.82 -0.10 0.86
C THR A 210 11.97 1.09 1.24
N PHE A 211 10.75 0.85 1.74
CA PHE A 211 9.77 1.88 2.05
C PHE A 211 9.20 1.74 3.47
N ASN A 212 8.87 2.85 4.10
CA ASN A 212 7.96 2.90 5.24
C ASN A 212 6.49 2.98 4.81
N THR A 213 6.24 3.63 3.67
CA THR A 213 4.92 3.72 3.05
C THR A 213 5.07 3.58 1.55
N CYS A 214 4.39 2.61 0.95
CA CYS A 214 4.31 2.45 -0.49
C CYS A 214 2.85 2.21 -0.87
N SER A 215 2.29 3.07 -1.70
CA SER A 215 0.88 2.99 -2.07
C SER A 215 0.67 3.30 -3.55
N PHE A 216 -0.02 2.38 -4.22
CA PHE A 216 -0.56 2.58 -5.56
C PHE A 216 -2.08 2.57 -5.46
N PHE A 217 -2.71 3.69 -5.77
CA PHE A 217 -4.14 3.86 -5.66
C PHE A 217 -4.73 4.29 -6.99
N ARG A 218 -5.70 3.54 -7.51
CA ARG A 218 -6.36 3.79 -8.79
C ARG A 218 -5.38 3.89 -9.98
N CYS A 219 -4.26 3.17 -9.93
CA CYS A 219 -3.31 3.17 -11.03
C CYS A 219 -3.73 2.19 -12.13
N GLY A 220 -3.53 2.59 -13.38
CA GLY A 220 -3.79 1.77 -14.56
C GLY A 220 -2.50 1.25 -15.17
N PHE A 221 -2.43 -0.05 -15.44
CA PHE A 221 -1.34 -0.70 -16.17
C PHE A 221 -1.95 -1.35 -17.42
N GLY A 222 -1.87 -0.64 -18.55
CA GLY A 222 -2.49 -1.04 -19.80
C GLY A 222 -1.52 -1.57 -20.85
N TYR A 223 -2.01 -2.35 -21.76
CA TYR A 223 -1.42 -2.75 -23.05
C TYR A 223 0.04 -3.20 -23.08
N ALA A 224 0.55 -3.79 -22.03
CA ALA A 224 1.84 -4.46 -22.15
C ALA A 224 1.69 -5.85 -22.76
N SER A 225 2.78 -6.38 -23.29
CA SER A 225 2.90 -7.82 -23.51
C SER A 225 2.69 -8.55 -22.18
N ALA A 226 2.30 -9.82 -22.20
CA ALA A 226 1.89 -10.63 -21.05
C ALA A 226 2.95 -10.85 -19.93
N THR A 227 3.80 -9.87 -19.66
CA THR A 227 4.90 -9.90 -18.70
C THR A 227 4.67 -8.94 -17.53
N ASN A 228 5.57 -8.93 -16.58
CA ASN A 228 5.43 -8.22 -15.30
C ASN A 228 5.30 -6.70 -15.49
N HIS A 229 4.29 -6.10 -14.89
CA HIS A 229 4.15 -4.64 -14.83
C HIS A 229 4.87 -4.00 -13.65
N MET A 230 5.02 -4.75 -12.58
CA MET A 230 5.71 -4.33 -11.37
C MET A 230 6.64 -5.43 -10.91
N VAL A 231 7.82 -5.04 -10.43
CA VAL A 231 8.83 -5.93 -9.85
C VAL A 231 9.06 -5.50 -8.41
N PHE A 232 9.00 -6.45 -7.51
CA PHE A 232 9.27 -6.29 -6.08
C PHE A 232 10.47 -7.14 -5.67
N ALA A 233 11.08 -6.84 -4.54
CA ALA A 233 12.02 -7.77 -3.90
C ALA A 233 11.33 -9.10 -3.56
N VAL A 234 12.11 -10.16 -3.51
CA VAL A 234 11.59 -11.50 -3.19
C VAL A 234 10.82 -11.45 -1.87
N SER A 235 9.63 -12.04 -1.89
CA SER A 235 8.72 -12.07 -0.72
C SER A 235 8.27 -10.70 -0.22
N GLY A 236 8.13 -9.72 -1.12
CA GLY A 236 7.61 -8.40 -0.79
C GLY A 236 8.49 -7.58 0.16
N GLY A 237 9.76 -7.93 0.31
CA GLY A 237 10.72 -7.34 1.26
C GLY A 237 11.05 -5.85 1.04
N ASN A 238 10.31 -5.16 0.16
CA ASN A 238 10.43 -3.73 -0.08
C ASN A 238 9.83 -2.87 1.04
N ILE A 239 9.02 -3.44 1.92
CA ILE A 239 8.37 -2.71 3.00
C ILE A 239 9.11 -3.01 4.31
N ASN A 240 9.46 -1.96 5.04
CA ASN A 240 10.13 -2.08 6.32
C ASN A 240 9.24 -2.80 7.36
N ALA A 241 9.87 -3.48 8.30
CA ALA A 241 9.17 -4.24 9.34
C ALA A 241 8.13 -3.39 10.08
N GLY A 242 6.94 -3.93 10.29
CA GLY A 242 5.83 -3.25 10.96
C GLY A 242 5.15 -2.16 10.10
N LYS A 243 5.42 -2.11 8.81
CA LYS A 243 4.79 -1.20 7.84
C LYS A 243 4.01 -1.99 6.79
N THR A 244 3.14 -1.32 6.06
CA THR A 244 2.28 -1.95 5.04
C THR A 244 2.37 -1.19 3.72
N GLY A 245 2.63 -1.92 2.64
CA GLY A 245 2.48 -1.46 1.26
C GLY A 245 1.07 -1.76 0.75
N ARG A 246 0.54 -0.97 -0.19
CA ARG A 246 -0.84 -1.11 -0.68
C ARG A 246 -0.95 -1.01 -2.19
N LEU A 247 -1.75 -1.91 -2.77
CA LEU A 247 -2.25 -1.87 -4.14
C LEU A 247 -3.78 -1.84 -4.06
N THR A 248 -4.41 -0.70 -4.37
CA THR A 248 -5.85 -0.54 -4.17
C THR A 248 -6.51 0.06 -5.40
N PHE A 249 -7.59 -0.57 -5.88
CA PHE A 249 -8.33 -0.17 -7.08
C PHE A 249 -7.46 -0.02 -8.34
N CYS A 250 -6.32 -0.71 -8.40
CA CYS A 250 -5.45 -0.72 -9.57
C CYS A 250 -5.99 -1.65 -10.66
N SER A 251 -5.68 -1.34 -11.92
CA SER A 251 -6.05 -2.16 -13.07
C SER A 251 -4.81 -2.79 -13.70
N PHE A 252 -4.75 -4.11 -13.71
CA PHE A 252 -3.76 -4.93 -14.39
C PHE A 252 -4.43 -5.74 -15.53
N ALA A 253 -5.32 -5.11 -16.27
CA ALA A 253 -6.14 -5.79 -17.26
C ALA A 253 -5.29 -6.45 -18.36
N SER A 254 -5.66 -7.68 -18.72
CA SER A 254 -5.06 -8.45 -19.82
C SER A 254 -3.62 -8.94 -19.59
N ILE A 255 -3.16 -9.09 -18.35
CA ILE A 255 -1.81 -9.47 -18.02
C ILE A 255 -1.79 -10.81 -17.29
N THR A 256 -0.88 -11.70 -17.73
CA THR A 256 -0.75 -13.03 -17.13
C THR A 256 -0.01 -12.99 -15.79
N THR A 257 0.98 -12.10 -15.66
CA THR A 257 1.78 -11.95 -14.44
C THR A 257 1.92 -10.47 -14.12
N PRO A 258 0.95 -9.86 -13.41
CA PRO A 258 0.93 -8.41 -13.18
C PRO A 258 2.09 -7.92 -12.30
N ILE A 259 2.58 -8.76 -11.41
CA ILE A 259 3.67 -8.44 -10.48
C ILE A 259 4.62 -9.63 -10.33
N SER A 260 5.87 -9.36 -9.97
CA SER A 260 6.82 -10.40 -9.56
C SER A 260 7.45 -10.05 -8.21
N GLY A 261 7.88 -11.05 -7.46
CA GLY A 261 8.46 -10.90 -6.10
C GLY A 261 7.42 -10.72 -4.98
N TYR A 262 6.16 -10.51 -5.32
CA TYR A 262 5.05 -10.42 -4.36
C TYR A 262 4.17 -11.67 -4.43
N THR A 263 3.71 -12.14 -3.29
CA THR A 263 2.71 -13.20 -3.18
C THR A 263 1.59 -12.77 -2.23
N LEU A 264 0.41 -13.39 -2.34
CA LEU A 264 -0.71 -13.09 -1.44
C LEU A 264 -0.44 -13.48 0.03
N ALA A 265 0.60 -14.30 0.26
CA ALA A 265 1.06 -14.66 1.59
C ALA A 265 1.95 -13.56 2.22
N ASP A 266 2.36 -12.56 1.47
CA ASP A 266 3.17 -11.45 1.98
C ASP A 266 2.34 -10.56 2.90
N VAL A 267 2.65 -10.61 4.18
CA VAL A 267 1.93 -9.85 5.22
C VAL A 267 2.19 -8.33 5.14
N GLN A 268 3.26 -7.93 4.46
CA GLN A 268 3.64 -6.51 4.32
C GLN A 268 2.93 -5.80 3.17
N TRP A 269 2.26 -6.53 2.27
CA TRP A 269 1.53 -5.97 1.14
C TRP A 269 0.05 -6.31 1.21
N GLU A 270 -0.79 -5.30 1.01
CA GLU A 270 -2.23 -5.43 0.86
C GLU A 270 -2.62 -5.19 -0.60
N SER A 271 -3.35 -6.14 -1.18
CA SER A 271 -3.96 -6.05 -2.51
C SER A 271 -5.49 -6.00 -2.31
N LEU A 272 -6.12 -4.88 -2.67
CA LEU A 272 -7.55 -4.67 -2.43
C LEU A 272 -8.24 -4.18 -3.70
N ASP A 273 -9.31 -4.87 -4.09
CA ASP A 273 -10.23 -4.48 -5.17
C ASP A 273 -9.54 -4.14 -6.51
N ASN A 274 -8.48 -4.88 -6.86
CA ASN A 274 -7.73 -4.67 -8.09
C ASN A 274 -8.30 -5.53 -9.22
N LEU A 275 -8.35 -4.97 -10.44
CA LEU A 275 -8.68 -5.73 -11.63
C LEU A 275 -7.43 -6.47 -12.13
N GLY A 276 -7.52 -7.80 -12.26
CA GLY A 276 -6.42 -8.64 -12.74
C GLY A 276 -5.39 -9.06 -11.68
N LEU A 277 -5.58 -8.65 -10.44
CA LEU A 277 -4.80 -9.10 -9.29
C LEU A 277 -5.76 -9.48 -8.16
N PRO A 278 -5.69 -10.69 -7.60
CA PRO A 278 -6.53 -11.09 -6.47
C PRO A 278 -6.33 -10.17 -5.26
N SER A 279 -7.41 -9.95 -4.51
CA SER A 279 -7.30 -9.27 -3.21
C SER A 279 -6.56 -10.14 -2.21
N SER A 280 -5.76 -9.53 -1.37
CA SER A 280 -5.18 -10.20 -0.21
C SER A 280 -6.30 -10.70 0.70
N SER A 281 -6.19 -11.92 1.14
CA SER A 281 -7.11 -12.50 2.11
C SER A 281 -6.37 -12.88 3.38
N LYS A 282 -7.06 -12.77 4.52
CA LYS A 282 -6.59 -13.36 5.77
C LYS A 282 -7.46 -14.56 6.03
N ALA A 283 -6.98 -15.71 5.60
CA ALA A 283 -7.75 -16.95 5.68
C ALA A 283 -6.85 -18.16 5.97
N ALA A 284 -7.39 -19.10 6.72
CA ALA A 284 -6.77 -20.39 6.90
C ALA A 284 -7.80 -21.50 6.69
N GLN A 285 -7.40 -22.57 6.04
CA GLN A 285 -8.15 -23.79 5.97
C GLN A 285 -7.21 -24.98 6.11
N THR A 286 -7.53 -25.85 7.06
CA THR A 286 -6.83 -27.11 7.25
C THR A 286 -7.83 -28.20 7.55
N TYR A 287 -7.48 -29.42 7.19
CA TYR A 287 -8.33 -30.56 7.43
C TYR A 287 -7.54 -31.82 7.77
N LEU A 288 -8.22 -32.69 8.52
CA LEU A 288 -7.80 -34.04 8.86
C LEU A 288 -8.86 -34.99 8.32
N HIS A 289 -8.46 -35.92 7.46
CA HIS A 289 -9.34 -36.98 6.95
C HIS A 289 -8.62 -38.32 7.08
N ILE A 290 -8.61 -38.87 8.29
CA ILE A 290 -8.02 -40.17 8.59
C ILE A 290 -9.00 -41.05 9.34
N GLN A 291 -8.76 -42.33 9.32
CA GLN A 291 -9.69 -43.31 9.94
C GLN A 291 -9.60 -43.31 11.46
N THR A 292 -8.43 -43.02 12.05
CA THR A 292 -8.27 -42.99 13.51
C THR A 292 -7.06 -42.14 13.87
N ASP A 293 -7.26 -41.05 14.60
CA ASP A 293 -6.23 -40.33 15.32
C ASP A 293 -6.72 -40.13 16.77
N THR A 294 -6.04 -40.78 17.68
CA THR A 294 -6.50 -40.88 19.08
C THR A 294 -5.93 -39.73 19.91
N THR A 295 -6.82 -38.98 20.56
CA THR A 295 -6.47 -38.01 21.60
C THR A 295 -6.75 -38.64 22.97
N GLY A 296 -5.68 -38.90 23.72
CA GLY A 296 -5.76 -39.42 25.09
C GLY A 296 -6.37 -38.38 26.02
N LEU A 297 -7.40 -38.77 26.78
CA LEU A 297 -8.12 -37.85 27.64
C LEU A 297 -8.08 -38.27 29.11
N VAL A 298 -7.97 -37.26 29.96
CA VAL A 298 -8.22 -37.37 31.40
C VAL A 298 -9.60 -36.75 31.68
N SER A 299 -10.39 -37.39 32.49
CA SER A 299 -11.77 -36.93 32.78
C SER A 299 -11.82 -35.44 33.08
N THR A 300 -12.71 -34.72 32.39
CA THR A 300 -12.95 -33.28 32.53
C THR A 300 -11.76 -32.36 32.30
N VAL A 301 -10.65 -32.89 31.77
CA VAL A 301 -9.48 -32.09 31.39
C VAL A 301 -9.40 -31.96 29.87
N PRO A 302 -9.51 -30.75 29.31
CA PRO A 302 -9.40 -30.56 27.87
C PRO A 302 -8.01 -30.96 27.36
N ALA A 303 -7.95 -31.55 26.17
CA ALA A 303 -6.71 -31.83 25.45
C ALA A 303 -6.82 -31.33 24.00
N VAL A 304 -5.70 -30.90 23.47
CA VAL A 304 -5.63 -30.46 22.07
C VAL A 304 -5.88 -31.65 21.13
N ILE A 305 -6.73 -31.47 20.14
CA ILE A 305 -6.82 -32.41 19.02
C ILE A 305 -5.61 -32.20 18.15
N ASN A 306 -4.66 -33.07 18.30
CA ASN A 306 -3.37 -33.00 17.66
C ASN A 306 -3.24 -34.18 16.71
N GLY A 307 -3.48 -33.96 15.45
CA GLY A 307 -3.46 -35.01 14.41
C GLY A 307 -2.08 -35.56 14.07
N SER A 308 -1.14 -35.52 15.00
CA SER A 308 0.19 -36.17 14.93
C SER A 308 1.01 -35.99 13.66
N THR A 309 0.67 -35.13 12.73
CA THR A 309 1.28 -34.89 11.40
C THR A 309 0.29 -35.02 10.22
N ASN A 310 -1.00 -35.21 10.51
CA ASN A 310 -1.97 -35.60 9.46
C ASN A 310 -2.87 -34.47 9.00
N PHE A 311 -2.78 -33.27 9.57
CA PHE A 311 -3.49 -32.10 9.05
C PHE A 311 -2.87 -31.63 7.75
N VAL A 312 -3.72 -31.45 6.75
CA VAL A 312 -3.35 -30.96 5.42
C VAL A 312 -3.76 -29.49 5.29
N THR A 313 -2.83 -28.63 4.97
CA THR A 313 -3.10 -27.21 4.69
C THR A 313 -3.73 -27.07 3.31
N ALA A 314 -4.89 -26.43 3.23
CA ALA A 314 -5.56 -26.08 1.99
C ALA A 314 -5.41 -24.60 1.66
N ILE A 315 -5.49 -23.73 2.68
CA ILE A 315 -5.32 -22.27 2.56
C ILE A 315 -4.50 -21.80 3.77
N ALA A 316 -3.54 -20.90 3.54
CA ALA A 316 -2.72 -20.33 4.61
C ALA A 316 -2.36 -18.87 4.33
N ASP A 317 -3.34 -18.06 3.93
CA ASP A 317 -3.14 -16.64 3.65
C ASP A 317 -2.97 -15.87 4.95
N GLN A 318 -1.80 -15.32 5.20
CA GLN A 318 -1.37 -14.69 6.45
C GLN A 318 -1.50 -15.60 7.71
N PHE A 319 -1.45 -16.90 7.49
CA PHE A 319 -1.42 -17.89 8.56
C PHE A 319 -0.27 -18.88 8.35
N THR A 320 0.28 -19.38 9.44
CA THR A 320 1.11 -20.59 9.45
C THR A 320 0.29 -21.73 10.04
N ILE A 321 0.19 -22.83 9.33
CA ILE A 321 -0.55 -24.01 9.78
C ILE A 321 0.46 -25.14 10.04
N THR A 322 0.45 -25.68 11.26
CA THR A 322 1.28 -26.84 11.59
C THR A 322 0.59 -28.14 11.19
N THR A 323 1.37 -29.20 11.04
CA THR A 323 0.83 -30.55 10.80
C THR A 323 -0.03 -31.08 11.94
N GLY A 324 0.03 -30.47 13.12
CA GLY A 324 -0.85 -30.74 14.27
C GLY A 324 -2.18 -29.94 14.24
N GLY A 325 -2.44 -29.13 13.21
CA GLY A 325 -3.68 -28.38 13.06
C GLY A 325 -3.73 -27.01 13.74
N ARG A 326 -2.62 -26.57 14.38
CA ARG A 326 -2.50 -25.21 14.92
C ARG A 326 -2.45 -24.21 13.78
N CYS A 327 -3.28 -23.18 13.85
CA CYS A 327 -3.34 -22.08 12.89
C CYS A 327 -2.84 -20.80 13.56
N THR A 328 -1.60 -20.36 13.25
CA THR A 328 -0.98 -19.14 13.80
C THR A 328 -1.22 -17.96 12.86
N TYR A 329 -1.77 -16.87 13.36
CA TYR A 329 -1.96 -15.64 12.61
C TYR A 329 -0.66 -14.83 12.51
N ASN A 330 -0.22 -14.52 11.29
CA ASN A 330 1.04 -13.82 11.01
C ASN A 330 0.82 -12.37 10.59
N GLY A 331 -0.41 -11.85 10.63
CA GLY A 331 -0.71 -10.47 10.25
C GLY A 331 0.07 -9.44 11.08
N LEU A 332 0.13 -8.20 10.61
CA LEU A 332 0.84 -7.11 11.29
C LEU A 332 -0.02 -6.37 12.31
N THR A 333 -1.34 -6.50 12.20
CA THR A 333 -2.33 -5.83 13.06
C THR A 333 -3.36 -6.83 13.53
N SER A 334 -4.02 -6.53 14.65
CA SER A 334 -5.16 -7.35 15.08
C SER A 334 -6.27 -7.36 14.04
N SER A 335 -6.94 -8.48 13.91
CA SER A 335 -8.10 -8.66 13.02
C SER A 335 -9.14 -9.55 13.66
N THR A 336 -10.40 -9.38 13.25
CA THR A 336 -11.50 -10.20 13.70
C THR A 336 -11.76 -11.34 12.71
N PHE A 337 -11.86 -12.55 13.21
CA PHE A 337 -12.05 -13.76 12.39
C PHE A 337 -13.29 -14.53 12.78
N SER A 338 -13.99 -15.00 11.76
CA SER A 338 -14.99 -16.07 11.90
C SER A 338 -14.29 -17.42 11.75
N ILE A 339 -14.41 -18.25 12.76
CA ILE A 339 -13.85 -19.60 12.76
C ILE A 339 -14.99 -20.60 12.73
N SER A 340 -14.94 -21.54 11.81
CA SER A 340 -15.87 -22.65 11.72
C SER A 340 -15.12 -23.96 11.65
N VAL A 341 -15.54 -24.93 12.46
CA VAL A 341 -14.96 -26.27 12.50
C VAL A 341 -16.06 -27.31 12.34
N ALA A 342 -15.83 -28.28 11.49
CA ALA A 342 -16.64 -29.47 11.41
C ALA A 342 -15.85 -30.67 11.98
N ILE A 343 -16.43 -31.38 12.95
CA ILE A 343 -15.74 -32.44 13.69
C ILE A 343 -16.60 -33.71 13.62
N ALA A 344 -16.00 -34.81 13.22
CA ALA A 344 -16.60 -36.14 13.31
C ALA A 344 -15.58 -37.13 13.85
N GLY A 345 -16.04 -38.06 14.67
CA GLY A 345 -15.17 -39.03 15.30
C GLY A 345 -15.95 -40.10 16.04
N THR A 346 -15.23 -40.87 16.85
CA THR A 346 -15.78 -41.94 17.71
C THR A 346 -15.22 -41.82 19.12
N SER A 347 -15.87 -42.47 20.07
CA SER A 347 -15.27 -42.76 21.37
C SER A 347 -14.39 -44.00 21.28
N GLY A 348 -13.23 -44.00 21.94
CA GLY A 348 -12.34 -45.17 21.99
C GLY A 348 -12.87 -46.37 22.78
N ALA A 349 -14.11 -46.34 23.29
CA ALA A 349 -14.71 -47.40 24.06
C ALA A 349 -16.20 -47.62 23.71
N GLY A 350 -16.69 -48.84 23.81
CA GLY A 350 -17.96 -49.32 23.33
C GLY A 350 -19.24 -48.73 23.93
N THR A 351 -19.21 -47.61 24.60
CA THR A 351 -20.34 -46.92 25.20
C THR A 351 -20.53 -45.54 24.63
N ASN A 352 -21.77 -45.02 24.68
CA ASN A 352 -22.03 -43.64 24.35
C ASN A 352 -21.35 -42.70 25.34
N VAL A 353 -20.59 -41.75 24.82
CA VAL A 353 -19.81 -40.79 25.61
C VAL A 353 -20.05 -39.39 25.09
N ASP A 354 -20.27 -38.46 26.00
CA ASP A 354 -20.38 -37.04 25.68
C ASP A 354 -18.99 -36.38 25.62
N PHE A 355 -18.74 -35.76 24.51
CA PHE A 355 -17.55 -34.94 24.35
C PHE A 355 -17.93 -33.47 24.13
N ASN A 356 -17.18 -32.59 24.79
CA ASN A 356 -17.20 -31.16 24.56
C ASN A 356 -16.04 -30.79 23.64
N HIS A 357 -16.32 -30.04 22.59
CA HIS A 357 -15.28 -29.46 21.70
C HIS A 357 -15.23 -27.97 21.87
N TRP A 358 -14.01 -27.41 21.85
CA TRP A 358 -13.75 -26.02 22.12
C TRP A 358 -12.67 -25.47 21.19
N LEU A 359 -12.74 -24.18 20.86
CA LEU A 359 -11.61 -23.43 20.34
C LEU A 359 -10.82 -22.82 21.48
N TYR A 360 -9.51 -22.86 21.37
CA TYR A 360 -8.58 -22.19 22.28
C TYR A 360 -7.70 -21.24 21.50
N ILE A 361 -7.41 -20.09 22.10
CA ILE A 361 -6.40 -19.14 21.62
C ILE A 361 -5.19 -19.32 22.53
N ASN A 362 -4.00 -19.40 21.92
CA ASN A 362 -2.71 -19.54 22.60
C ASN A 362 -2.63 -20.73 23.59
N GLY A 363 -3.46 -21.76 23.37
CA GLY A 363 -3.48 -22.95 24.23
C GLY A 363 -3.99 -22.73 25.65
N THR A 364 -4.41 -21.53 26.00
CA THR A 364 -4.87 -21.14 27.35
C THR A 364 -6.23 -20.51 27.37
N ASP A 365 -6.55 -19.70 26.38
CA ASP A 365 -7.77 -18.88 26.38
C ASP A 365 -8.91 -19.63 25.72
N LYS A 366 -9.74 -20.24 26.55
CA LYS A 366 -10.90 -21.02 26.12
C LYS A 366 -12.00 -20.11 25.56
N VAL A 367 -12.32 -20.28 24.26
CA VAL A 367 -13.40 -19.53 23.62
C VAL A 367 -14.74 -20.14 24.00
N VAL A 368 -15.36 -19.66 25.07
CA VAL A 368 -16.58 -20.24 25.66
C VAL A 368 -17.73 -20.31 24.66
N ALA A 369 -17.84 -19.32 23.77
CA ALA A 369 -18.89 -19.28 22.74
C ALA A 369 -18.75 -20.37 21.68
N SER A 370 -17.59 -21.03 21.57
CA SER A 370 -17.35 -22.09 20.60
C SER A 370 -17.79 -23.49 21.07
N LYS A 371 -18.24 -23.62 22.33
CA LYS A 371 -18.58 -24.94 22.90
C LYS A 371 -19.57 -25.70 22.06
N THR A 372 -19.20 -26.93 21.71
CA THR A 372 -20.12 -27.93 21.13
C THR A 372 -20.04 -29.21 21.95
N ARG A 373 -21.18 -29.67 22.46
CA ARG A 373 -21.31 -30.97 23.15
C ARG A 373 -22.01 -31.95 22.28
N ARG A 374 -21.49 -33.16 22.21
CA ARG A 374 -22.12 -34.26 21.47
C ARG A 374 -21.77 -35.61 22.04
N GLU A 375 -22.76 -36.53 22.00
CA GLU A 375 -22.62 -37.93 22.32
C GLU A 375 -22.07 -38.69 21.10
N TYR A 376 -21.07 -39.52 21.32
CA TYR A 376 -20.47 -40.41 20.34
C TYR A 376 -20.36 -41.84 20.89
N ASN A 377 -20.38 -42.81 19.99
CA ASN A 377 -20.11 -44.19 20.34
C ASN A 377 -18.95 -44.77 19.52
N SER A 378 -18.50 -45.97 19.86
CA SER A 378 -17.36 -46.61 19.20
C SER A 378 -17.74 -47.38 17.93
N SER A 379 -19.03 -47.57 17.65
CA SER A 379 -19.48 -48.45 16.57
C SER A 379 -19.74 -47.75 15.25
N ALA A 380 -19.84 -46.42 15.25
CA ALA A 380 -20.03 -45.63 14.03
C ALA A 380 -19.50 -44.20 14.20
N VAL A 381 -18.90 -43.66 13.15
CA VAL A 381 -18.51 -42.25 13.08
C VAL A 381 -19.76 -41.39 13.22
N GLY A 382 -19.81 -40.57 14.25
CA GLY A 382 -20.92 -39.65 14.45
C GLY A 382 -21.01 -38.61 13.33
N SER A 383 -22.23 -38.11 13.07
CA SER A 383 -22.39 -36.99 12.15
C SER A 383 -21.55 -35.77 12.59
N PRO A 384 -21.03 -34.95 11.66
CA PRO A 384 -20.23 -33.80 12.02
C PRO A 384 -20.94 -32.86 13.00
N ALA A 385 -20.20 -32.44 14.03
CA ALA A 385 -20.63 -31.42 14.97
C ALA A 385 -19.95 -30.07 14.60
N PRO A 386 -20.69 -28.97 14.52
CA PRO A 386 -20.08 -27.64 14.27
C PRO A 386 -19.51 -27.07 15.57
N CYS A 387 -18.33 -26.49 15.50
CA CYS A 387 -17.77 -25.63 16.53
C CYS A 387 -17.45 -24.29 15.87
N MET A 388 -18.07 -23.22 16.35
CA MET A 388 -17.97 -21.91 15.68
C MET A 388 -17.78 -20.77 16.68
N ALA A 389 -17.00 -19.77 16.30
CA ALA A 389 -16.87 -18.53 17.06
C ALA A 389 -16.41 -17.37 16.16
N VAL A 390 -16.64 -16.16 16.63
CA VAL A 390 -15.97 -14.95 16.14
C VAL A 390 -14.99 -14.53 17.21
N VAL A 391 -13.72 -14.34 16.83
CA VAL A 391 -12.62 -14.00 17.74
C VAL A 391 -11.77 -12.90 17.13
N GLN A 392 -11.15 -12.09 18.00
CA GLN A 392 -10.06 -11.20 17.60
C GLN A 392 -8.74 -11.93 17.83
N LEU A 393 -7.85 -11.88 16.85
CA LEU A 393 -6.48 -12.41 16.96
C LEU A 393 -5.49 -11.25 16.81
N GLU A 394 -4.53 -11.21 17.72
CA GLU A 394 -3.36 -10.36 17.62
C GLU A 394 -2.26 -11.06 16.78
N PRO A 395 -1.27 -10.32 16.26
CA PRO A 395 -0.13 -10.92 15.58
C PRO A 395 0.54 -12.02 16.43
N ASN A 396 0.75 -13.19 15.83
CA ASN A 396 1.27 -14.42 16.43
C ASN A 396 0.32 -15.18 17.37
N ASP A 397 -0.90 -14.72 17.56
CA ASP A 397 -1.90 -15.57 18.21
C ASP A 397 -2.18 -16.82 17.36
N TYR A 398 -2.47 -17.92 18.02
CA TYR A 398 -2.82 -19.15 17.33
C TYR A 398 -4.12 -19.75 17.87
N VAL A 399 -4.81 -20.44 16.97
CA VAL A 399 -6.05 -21.15 17.26
C VAL A 399 -5.82 -22.65 17.21
N GLU A 400 -6.37 -23.35 18.18
CA GLU A 400 -6.37 -24.81 18.27
C GLU A 400 -7.77 -25.33 18.58
N LEU A 401 -8.06 -26.54 18.11
CA LEU A 401 -9.25 -27.29 18.50
C LEU A 401 -8.92 -28.21 19.66
N TRP A 402 -9.73 -28.17 20.70
CA TRP A 402 -9.58 -28.99 21.90
C TRP A 402 -10.81 -29.82 22.13
N VAL A 403 -10.64 -30.98 22.77
CA VAL A 403 -11.69 -31.90 23.17
C VAL A 403 -11.61 -32.22 24.65
N GLU A 404 -12.73 -32.39 25.28
CA GLU A 404 -12.91 -32.75 26.69
C GLU A 404 -13.95 -33.84 26.82
N ASN A 405 -13.66 -34.90 27.58
CA ASN A 405 -14.64 -35.90 27.92
C ASN A 405 -15.51 -35.41 29.10
N ASP A 406 -16.81 -35.37 28.94
CA ASP A 406 -17.75 -34.83 29.92
C ASP A 406 -18.14 -35.89 30.93
N GLY A 407 -17.22 -36.19 31.86
CA GLY A 407 -17.46 -37.09 32.99
C GLY A 407 -16.92 -38.52 32.84
N GLY A 408 -16.19 -38.84 31.78
CA GLY A 408 -15.54 -40.13 31.55
C GLY A 408 -14.03 -40.03 31.32
N THR A 409 -13.39 -41.15 31.02
CA THR A 409 -11.96 -41.26 30.73
C THR A 409 -11.68 -41.89 29.37
N GLN A 410 -12.71 -42.00 28.53
CA GLN A 410 -12.59 -42.57 27.19
C GLN A 410 -11.89 -41.56 26.28
N ASP A 411 -10.99 -42.06 25.46
CA ASP A 411 -10.28 -41.29 24.48
C ASP A 411 -11.18 -40.85 23.32
N TRP A 412 -10.81 -39.76 22.71
CA TRP A 412 -11.42 -39.26 21.47
C TRP A 412 -10.64 -39.76 20.26
N GLU A 413 -11.34 -40.30 19.27
CA GLU A 413 -10.76 -40.68 17.99
C GLU A 413 -11.31 -39.78 16.88
N SER A 414 -10.41 -38.93 16.32
CA SER A 414 -10.76 -38.04 15.23
C SER A 414 -10.78 -38.78 13.89
N HIS A 415 -11.88 -38.66 13.14
CA HIS A 415 -11.99 -39.20 11.79
C HIS A 415 -11.99 -38.08 10.74
N ILE A 416 -12.69 -37.00 11.03
CA ILE A 416 -12.77 -35.81 10.18
C ILE A 416 -12.69 -34.59 11.08
N VAL A 417 -11.76 -33.69 10.77
CA VAL A 417 -11.71 -32.33 11.31
C VAL A 417 -11.48 -31.39 10.13
N ASN A 418 -12.28 -30.37 10.01
CA ASN A 418 -12.10 -29.33 8.99
C ASN A 418 -12.18 -27.96 9.68
N ILE A 419 -11.09 -27.23 9.70
CA ILE A 419 -10.99 -25.91 10.32
C ILE A 419 -10.95 -24.89 9.20
N LYS A 420 -11.85 -23.91 9.23
CA LYS A 420 -11.87 -22.76 8.33
C LYS A 420 -11.87 -21.48 9.15
N ILE A 421 -10.92 -20.59 8.86
CA ILE A 421 -10.78 -19.26 9.45
C ILE A 421 -10.90 -18.25 8.33
N THR A 422 -11.73 -17.23 8.52
CA THR A 422 -11.94 -16.17 7.51
C THR A 422 -12.07 -14.83 8.23
N GLU A 423 -11.39 -13.82 7.76
CA GLU A 423 -11.53 -12.45 8.29
C GLU A 423 -12.98 -11.96 8.14
N VAL A 424 -13.46 -11.27 9.17
CA VAL A 424 -14.75 -10.56 9.18
C VAL A 424 -14.43 -9.08 8.90
N LEU A 425 -14.82 -8.59 7.72
CA LEU A 425 -14.66 -7.21 7.30
C LEU A 425 -15.71 -6.29 7.92
#